data_7932967c1336ebac19d6532d118f8484
#
_entry.id   7932967c1336ebac19d6532d118f8484
#
_cell.length_a   1.000
_cell.length_b   1.000
_cell.length_c   1.000
_cell.angle_alpha   90.00
_cell.angle_beta   90.00
_cell.angle_gamma   90.00
#
_symmetry.space_group_name_H-M   'P 1'
#
loop_
_entity.id
_entity.type
_entity.pdbx_description
1 polymer ?
#
loop_
_entity_poly.entity_id
_entity_poly.type
_entity_poly.pdbx_seq_one_letter_code
_entity_poly.pdbx_strand_id
1 'polypeptide(L)'
;MKVRKLEELPALVNGKSGMKVVLASGCFDILHAGHLRYLEGARALGDVLVVAINSDKSMRLIKDAACPILSEAERVALVSALRCVDYVVVFDEPDLSRVLDVLRPAVRMAGDPKEHSTRDIIERILEKAQQ
;
A
#
# COMPACT_ATOMS: atom_id res chain seq x y z
N MET A 1 7.98 15.41 3.06
CA MET A 1 8.07 13.98 3.41
C MET A 1 6.75 13.28 3.13
N LYS A 2 6.80 12.14 2.43
CA LYS A 2 5.59 11.40 2.04
C LYS A 2 5.00 10.56 3.17
N VAL A 3 5.86 10.01 4.04
CA VAL A 3 5.40 9.16 5.15
C VAL A 3 4.79 10.01 6.25
N ARG A 4 3.53 9.74 6.58
CA ARG A 4 2.75 10.53 7.53
C ARG A 4 1.99 9.63 8.50
N LYS A 5 1.67 10.17 9.66
CA LYS A 5 0.74 9.53 10.59
C LYS A 5 -0.69 9.71 10.06
N LEU A 6 -1.54 8.73 10.32
CA LEU A 6 -2.92 8.76 9.85
C LEU A 6 -3.64 10.06 10.28
N GLU A 7 -3.42 10.51 11.49
CA GLU A 7 -4.10 11.70 12.05
C GLU A 7 -3.69 13.00 11.34
N GLU A 8 -2.53 13.02 10.68
CA GLU A 8 -2.05 14.18 9.93
C GLU A 8 -2.70 14.33 8.55
N LEU A 9 -3.16 13.20 7.97
CA LEU A 9 -3.61 13.17 6.58
C LEU A 9 -4.82 14.05 6.28
N PRO A 10 -5.87 14.10 7.12
CA PRO A 10 -7.03 14.93 6.79
C PRO A 10 -6.68 16.40 6.55
N ALA A 11 -5.79 16.97 7.36
CA ALA A 11 -5.37 18.37 7.18
C ALA A 11 -4.56 18.57 5.90
N LEU A 12 -3.78 17.56 5.50
CA LEU A 12 -2.93 17.65 4.31
C LEU A 12 -3.72 17.51 3.01
N VAL A 13 -4.75 16.63 3.00
CA VAL A 13 -5.47 16.30 1.76
C VAL A 13 -6.82 16.99 1.65
N ASN A 14 -7.48 17.34 2.76
CA ASN A 14 -8.78 17.98 2.78
C ASN A 14 -8.71 19.50 2.90
N GLY A 15 -7.53 20.05 3.12
CA GLY A 15 -7.33 21.48 3.25
C GLY A 15 -7.48 22.25 1.94
N LYS A 16 -7.57 21.56 0.80
CA LYS A 16 -7.82 22.16 -0.51
C LYS A 16 -9.15 21.69 -1.03
N SER A 17 -10.09 22.61 -1.16
CA SER A 17 -11.43 22.35 -1.66
C SER A 17 -11.39 21.67 -3.03
N GLY A 18 -12.16 20.59 -3.19
CA GLY A 18 -12.32 19.89 -4.46
C GLY A 18 -11.24 18.85 -4.76
N MET A 19 -10.30 18.61 -3.86
CA MET A 19 -9.26 17.62 -4.08
C MET A 19 -9.82 16.20 -3.90
N LYS A 20 -9.66 15.37 -4.93
CA LYS A 20 -10.13 13.99 -4.93
C LYS A 20 -9.04 13.06 -4.43
N VAL A 21 -9.25 12.48 -3.26
CA VAL A 21 -8.30 11.59 -2.59
C VAL A 21 -8.58 10.15 -2.99
N VAL A 22 -7.54 9.44 -3.45
CA VAL A 22 -7.59 8.02 -3.75
C VAL A 22 -6.80 7.27 -2.69
N LEU A 23 -7.37 6.22 -2.13
CA LEU A 23 -6.70 5.32 -1.20
C LEU A 23 -6.38 4.00 -1.90
N ALA A 24 -5.11 3.63 -1.91
CA ALA A 24 -4.67 2.31 -2.28
C ALA A 24 -4.08 1.64 -1.05
N SER A 25 -4.20 0.33 -0.94
CA SER A 25 -3.70 -0.40 0.22
C SER A 25 -3.06 -1.71 -0.19
N GLY A 26 -2.19 -2.22 0.66
CA GLY A 26 -1.55 -3.50 0.46
C GLY A 26 -0.38 -3.71 1.38
N CYS A 27 0.18 -4.91 1.30
CA CYS A 27 1.37 -5.29 2.05
C CYS A 27 2.65 -4.81 1.37
N PHE A 28 2.67 -4.84 0.04
CA PHE A 28 3.82 -4.44 -0.79
C PHE A 28 5.12 -5.12 -0.35
N ASP A 29 5.03 -6.42 -0.07
CA ASP A 29 6.15 -7.16 0.53
C ASP A 29 7.34 -7.27 -0.44
N ILE A 30 7.09 -7.64 -1.69
CA ILE A 30 8.09 -7.60 -2.74
C ILE A 30 7.54 -6.72 -3.86
N LEU A 31 8.06 -5.51 -3.97
CA LEU A 31 7.58 -4.55 -4.95
C LEU A 31 7.96 -5.00 -6.36
N HIS A 32 6.98 -5.03 -7.25
CA HIS A 32 7.16 -5.44 -8.65
C HIS A 32 6.29 -4.59 -9.58
N ALA A 33 6.43 -4.84 -10.90
CA ALA A 33 5.73 -4.06 -11.91
C ALA A 33 4.21 -4.07 -11.77
N GLY A 34 3.64 -5.16 -11.26
CA GLY A 34 2.21 -5.23 -10.96
C GLY A 34 1.76 -4.20 -9.92
N HIS A 35 2.55 -4.03 -8.88
CA HIS A 35 2.30 -3.00 -7.88
C HIS A 35 2.40 -1.59 -8.48
N LEU A 36 3.39 -1.36 -9.33
CA LEU A 36 3.57 -0.06 -9.98
C LEU A 36 2.37 0.28 -10.87
N ARG A 37 1.93 -0.67 -11.70
CA ARG A 37 0.75 -0.48 -12.55
C ARG A 37 -0.51 -0.20 -11.73
N TYR A 38 -0.70 -0.92 -10.64
CA TYR A 38 -1.81 -0.72 -9.71
C TYR A 38 -1.78 0.70 -9.12
N LEU A 39 -0.62 1.13 -8.64
CA LEU A 39 -0.49 2.45 -8.02
C LEU A 39 -0.58 3.59 -9.03
N GLU A 40 -0.03 3.43 -10.22
CA GLU A 40 -0.17 4.42 -11.29
C GLU A 40 -1.63 4.55 -11.74
N GLY A 41 -2.33 3.42 -11.86
CA GLY A 41 -3.76 3.41 -12.16
C GLY A 41 -4.59 4.10 -11.08
N ALA A 42 -4.26 3.86 -9.83
CA ALA A 42 -4.91 4.52 -8.70
C ALA A 42 -4.69 6.04 -8.73
N ARG A 43 -3.45 6.47 -8.98
CA ARG A 43 -3.12 7.90 -9.05
C ARG A 43 -3.91 8.62 -10.14
N ALA A 44 -4.16 7.94 -11.24
CA ALA A 44 -4.92 8.51 -12.37
C ALA A 44 -6.40 8.75 -12.06
N LEU A 45 -6.93 8.16 -10.98
CA LEU A 45 -8.35 8.29 -10.61
C LEU A 45 -8.66 9.52 -9.76
N GLY A 46 -7.67 10.26 -9.35
CA GLY A 46 -7.90 11.45 -8.52
C GLY A 46 -6.72 12.40 -8.50
N ASP A 47 -6.69 13.26 -7.52
CA ASP A 47 -5.69 14.32 -7.41
C ASP A 47 -4.56 13.98 -6.45
N VAL A 48 -4.82 13.13 -5.47
CA VAL A 48 -3.86 12.72 -4.45
C VAL A 48 -3.98 11.22 -4.23
N LEU A 49 -2.84 10.52 -4.22
CA LEU A 49 -2.79 9.10 -3.89
C LEU A 49 -2.18 8.91 -2.51
N VAL A 50 -2.96 8.34 -1.61
CA VAL A 50 -2.50 7.88 -0.30
C VAL A 50 -2.39 6.35 -0.36
N VAL A 51 -1.25 5.82 0.04
CA VAL A 51 -1.02 4.38 0.11
C VAL A 51 -0.96 3.95 1.58
N ALA A 52 -1.85 3.06 1.97
CA ALA A 52 -1.86 2.47 3.31
C ALA A 52 -1.16 1.11 3.25
N ILE A 53 -0.12 0.95 4.05
CA ILE A 53 0.71 -0.25 4.08
C ILE A 53 0.49 -0.99 5.40
N ASN A 54 0.22 -2.29 5.30
CA ASN A 54 0.14 -3.13 6.49
C ASN A 54 1.49 -3.17 7.20
N SER A 55 1.50 -2.87 8.50
CA SER A 55 2.70 -3.03 9.32
C SER A 55 3.09 -4.50 9.42
N ASP A 56 4.26 -4.79 9.95
CA ASP A 56 4.67 -6.17 10.22
C ASP A 56 3.67 -6.86 11.16
N LYS A 57 3.20 -6.13 12.16
CA LYS A 57 2.18 -6.61 13.09
C LYS A 57 0.85 -6.92 12.38
N SER A 58 0.40 -6.03 11.51
CA SER A 58 -0.81 -6.22 10.73
C SER A 58 -0.70 -7.46 9.84
N MET A 59 0.43 -7.63 9.17
CA MET A 59 0.65 -8.78 8.30
C MET A 59 0.64 -10.11 9.06
N ARG A 60 1.19 -10.13 10.26
CA ARG A 60 1.15 -11.34 11.10
C ARG A 60 -0.26 -11.73 11.53
N LEU A 61 -1.17 -10.76 11.59
CA LEU A 61 -2.58 -11.01 11.93
C LEU A 61 -3.37 -11.63 10.76
N ILE A 62 -2.94 -11.38 9.52
CA ILE A 62 -3.72 -11.74 8.33
C ILE A 62 -3.04 -12.74 7.39
N LYS A 63 -1.75 -13.03 7.58
CA LYS A 63 -0.98 -13.90 6.71
C LYS A 63 -0.16 -14.92 7.48
N ASP A 64 0.42 -15.86 6.73
CA ASP A 64 1.27 -16.92 7.26
C ASP A 64 2.56 -16.37 7.90
N ALA A 65 3.18 -17.21 8.73
CA ALA A 65 4.42 -16.90 9.42
C ALA A 65 5.60 -16.60 8.48
N ALA A 66 5.49 -16.98 7.19
CA ALA A 66 6.51 -16.68 6.19
C ALA A 66 6.52 -15.21 5.75
N CYS A 67 5.49 -14.45 6.10
CA CYS A 67 5.36 -13.03 5.74
C CYS A 67 5.46 -12.15 6.99
N PRO A 68 6.06 -10.95 6.91
CA PRO A 68 6.66 -10.37 5.71
C PRO A 68 8.09 -10.87 5.47
N ILE A 69 8.52 -10.81 4.20
CA ILE A 69 9.92 -11.04 3.85
C ILE A 69 10.73 -9.77 4.06
N LEU A 70 10.18 -8.64 3.60
CA LEU A 70 10.77 -7.32 3.84
C LEU A 70 10.12 -6.68 5.06
N SER A 71 10.93 -6.01 5.89
CA SER A 71 10.42 -5.26 7.03
C SER A 71 9.50 -4.11 6.58
N GLU A 72 8.64 -3.65 7.47
CA GLU A 72 7.79 -2.50 7.14
C GLU A 72 8.60 -1.27 6.76
N ALA A 73 9.75 -1.05 7.37
CA ALA A 73 10.62 0.08 7.04
C ALA A 73 11.11 0.00 5.58
N GLU A 74 11.50 -1.18 5.11
CA GLU A 74 11.93 -1.38 3.73
C GLU A 74 10.76 -1.22 2.76
N ARG A 75 9.61 -1.78 3.09
CA ARG A 75 8.42 -1.68 2.23
C ARG A 75 7.95 -0.24 2.10
N VAL A 76 7.94 0.50 3.20
CA VAL A 76 7.60 1.93 3.20
C VAL A 76 8.60 2.73 2.37
N ALA A 77 9.89 2.46 2.53
CA ALA A 77 10.93 3.16 1.78
C ALA A 77 10.76 2.99 0.27
N LEU A 78 10.50 1.76 -0.18
CA LEU A 78 10.32 1.46 -1.61
C LEU A 78 9.06 2.12 -2.18
N VAL A 79 7.93 1.99 -1.50
CA VAL A 79 6.68 2.57 -1.98
C VAL A 79 6.75 4.10 -2.00
N SER A 80 7.33 4.71 -0.97
CA SER A 80 7.44 6.17 -0.89
C SER A 80 8.37 6.76 -1.93
N ALA A 81 9.25 5.96 -2.51
CA ALA A 81 10.15 6.40 -3.58
C ALA A 81 9.45 6.47 -4.95
N LEU A 82 8.26 5.90 -5.09
CA LEU A 82 7.54 5.91 -6.35
C LEU A 82 6.94 7.30 -6.62
N ARG A 83 7.11 7.76 -7.85
CA ARG A 83 6.66 9.09 -8.26
C ARG A 83 5.15 9.28 -8.11
N CYS A 84 4.36 8.24 -8.38
CA CYS A 84 2.91 8.33 -8.34
C CYS A 84 2.32 8.41 -6.93
N VAL A 85 3.09 8.11 -5.90
CA VAL A 85 2.63 8.09 -4.51
C VAL A 85 2.83 9.46 -3.87
N ASP A 86 1.76 10.04 -3.33
CA ASP A 86 1.83 11.34 -2.65
C ASP A 86 2.09 11.19 -1.16
N TYR A 87 1.36 10.27 -0.51
CA TYR A 87 1.52 10.02 0.93
C TYR A 87 1.47 8.53 1.23
N VAL A 88 2.19 8.13 2.28
CA VAL A 88 2.21 6.75 2.78
C VAL A 88 1.85 6.76 4.25
N VAL A 89 0.97 5.86 4.65
CA VAL A 89 0.60 5.63 6.05
C VAL A 89 0.72 4.14 6.36
N VAL A 90 1.20 3.83 7.56
CA VAL A 90 1.32 2.45 8.03
C VAL A 90 0.22 2.19 9.05
N PHE A 91 -0.45 1.06 8.96
CA PHE A 91 -1.51 0.69 9.90
C PHE A 91 -1.26 -0.68 10.52
N ASP A 92 -1.61 -0.82 11.80
CA ASP A 92 -1.36 -2.03 12.59
C ASP A 92 -2.54 -2.99 12.64
N GLU A 93 -3.73 -2.51 12.29
CA GLU A 93 -4.98 -3.26 12.37
C GLU A 93 -5.03 -4.31 11.26
N PRO A 94 -5.85 -5.38 11.41
CA PRO A 94 -5.99 -6.39 10.36
C PRO A 94 -6.76 -5.91 9.14
N ASP A 95 -7.50 -4.79 9.23
CA ASP A 95 -8.28 -4.23 8.13
C ASP A 95 -8.10 -2.72 8.03
N LEU A 96 -8.76 -2.11 7.06
CA LEU A 96 -8.67 -0.69 6.74
C LEU A 96 -9.72 0.19 7.45
N SER A 97 -10.52 -0.37 8.35
CA SER A 97 -11.65 0.37 8.94
C SER A 97 -11.23 1.71 9.54
N ARG A 98 -10.16 1.72 10.34
CA ARG A 98 -9.67 2.95 10.97
C ARG A 98 -9.14 3.95 9.94
N VAL A 99 -8.41 3.48 8.94
CA VAL A 99 -7.89 4.33 7.88
C VAL A 99 -9.03 4.99 7.11
N LEU A 100 -10.04 4.21 6.76
CA LEU A 100 -11.22 4.70 6.04
C LEU A 100 -11.99 5.74 6.86
N ASP A 101 -12.19 5.48 8.16
CA ASP A 101 -12.93 6.38 9.04
C ASP A 101 -12.22 7.73 9.19
N VAL A 102 -10.90 7.74 9.27
CA VAL A 102 -10.11 8.97 9.45
C VAL A 102 -9.92 9.71 8.13
N LEU A 103 -9.52 8.99 7.07
CA LEU A 103 -9.18 9.61 5.79
C LEU A 103 -10.40 9.96 4.94
N ARG A 104 -11.41 9.11 4.91
CA ARG A 104 -12.62 9.25 4.10
C ARG A 104 -12.30 9.55 2.62
N PRO A 105 -11.61 8.63 1.93
CA PRO A 105 -11.22 8.86 0.54
C PRO A 105 -12.42 8.87 -0.39
N ALA A 106 -12.32 9.62 -1.50
CA ALA A 106 -13.33 9.62 -2.55
C ALA A 106 -13.34 8.32 -3.34
N VAL A 107 -12.17 7.70 -3.51
CA VAL A 107 -11.99 6.44 -4.23
C VAL A 107 -11.15 5.50 -3.40
N ARG A 108 -11.59 4.26 -3.30
CA ARG A 108 -10.83 3.17 -2.68
C ARG A 108 -10.50 2.14 -3.73
N MET A 109 -9.20 1.87 -3.92
CA MET A 109 -8.76 0.83 -4.84
C MET A 109 -8.65 -0.49 -4.12
N ALA A 110 -9.34 -1.51 -4.64
CA ALA A 110 -9.05 -2.89 -4.27
C ALA A 110 -7.78 -3.31 -5.01
N GLY A 111 -6.84 -3.93 -4.29
CA GLY A 111 -5.63 -4.45 -4.92
C GLY A 111 -5.97 -5.42 -6.04
N ASP A 112 -5.10 -5.47 -7.06
CA ASP A 112 -5.26 -6.47 -8.11
C ASP A 112 -4.84 -7.83 -7.55
N PRO A 113 -5.78 -8.76 -7.36
CA PRO A 113 -5.46 -9.98 -6.62
C PRO A 113 -4.82 -11.06 -7.46
N LYS A 114 -4.59 -10.88 -8.75
CA LYS A 114 -4.48 -12.08 -9.59
C LYS A 114 -3.29 -12.21 -10.53
N GLU A 115 -2.58 -11.16 -10.87
CA GLU A 115 -1.52 -11.35 -11.88
C GLU A 115 -0.14 -11.59 -11.30
N HIS A 116 0.20 -10.95 -10.20
CA HIS A 116 1.51 -11.16 -9.56
C HIS A 116 1.42 -10.87 -8.06
N SER A 117 1.00 -11.85 -7.29
CA SER A 117 1.09 -11.75 -5.85
C SER A 117 2.53 -12.02 -5.39
N THR A 118 2.88 -11.56 -4.21
CA THR A 118 4.16 -11.90 -3.58
C THR A 118 4.35 -13.40 -3.50
N ARG A 119 3.29 -14.15 -3.22
CA ARG A 119 3.32 -15.61 -3.19
C ARG A 119 3.75 -16.19 -4.54
N ASP A 120 3.22 -15.69 -5.65
CA ASP A 120 3.57 -16.16 -6.99
C ASP A 120 5.05 -15.94 -7.29
N ILE A 121 5.59 -14.80 -6.88
CA ILE A 121 7.02 -14.49 -7.06
C ILE A 121 7.87 -15.46 -6.26
N ILE A 122 7.50 -15.73 -5.03
CA ILE A 122 8.21 -16.68 -4.17
C ILE A 122 8.18 -18.09 -4.78
N GLU A 123 7.04 -18.52 -5.27
CA GLU A 123 6.90 -19.84 -5.91
C GLU A 123 7.78 -19.95 -7.15
N ARG A 124 7.85 -18.90 -7.98
CA ARG A 124 8.72 -18.89 -9.15
C ARG A 124 10.21 -19.00 -8.79
N ILE A 125 10.61 -18.31 -7.73
CA ILE A 125 11.99 -18.38 -7.24
C ILE A 125 12.31 -19.81 -6.78
N LEU A 126 11.42 -20.43 -6.02
CA LEU A 126 11.60 -21.79 -5.53
C LEU A 126 11.65 -22.80 -6.67
N GLU A 127 10.79 -22.66 -7.68
CA GLU A 127 10.80 -23.52 -8.87
C GLU A 127 12.14 -23.43 -9.61
N LYS A 128 12.64 -22.23 -9.82
CA LYS A 128 13.93 -22.03 -10.48
C LYS A 128 15.10 -22.58 -9.68
N ALA A 129 15.03 -22.53 -8.37
CA ALA A 129 16.08 -23.05 -7.50
C ALA A 129 16.12 -24.61 -7.54
N GLN A 130 15.02 -25.26 -7.92
CA GLN A 130 14.93 -26.73 -8.02
C GLN A 130 15.36 -27.28 -9.39
N GLN A 131 15.62 -26.40 -10.34
CA GLN A 131 16.14 -26.78 -11.66
C GLN A 131 17.69 -26.85 -11.62
#